data_4fc93f612f8d44454d72b7ce19460ef7
#
_entry.id   4fc93f612f8d44454d72b7ce19460ef7
#
_cell.length_a   1.000
_cell.length_b   1.000
_cell.length_c   1.000
_cell.angle_alpha   90.00
_cell.angle_beta   90.00
_cell.angle_gamma   90.00
#
_symmetry.space_group_name_H-M   'P 1'
#
loop_
_entity.id
_entity.type
_entity.pdbx_description
1 polymer ?
#
loop_
_entity_poly.entity_id
_entity_poly.type
_entity_poly.pdbx_seq_one_letter_code
_entity_poly.pdbx_strand_id
1 'polypeptide(L)'
;DNPALGKALTGAWFEVVELMNAKNAAGKAALEHMAKASGTDLAGFQAQLDTTKLFATPQEALAFSTSKQLPETMRKVAEFSFQHGLLGEGAKDTSAVGMAFANGVTSGDKGNLKLRFDPSYVQMAADAKL
;
A
#
# COMPACT_ATOMS: atom_id res chain seq x y z
N ASP A 1 -5.88 -11.42 -15.96
CA ASP A 1 -4.75 -10.68 -15.44
C ASP A 1 -4.11 -9.87 -16.56
N ASN A 2 -3.72 -8.62 -16.27
CA ASN A 2 -3.09 -7.72 -17.24
C ASN A 2 -1.76 -7.21 -16.67
N PRO A 3 -0.62 -7.87 -16.98
CA PRO A 3 0.69 -7.47 -16.48
C PRO A 3 1.12 -6.06 -16.91
N ALA A 4 0.71 -5.61 -18.11
CA ALA A 4 1.01 -4.27 -18.57
C ALA A 4 0.35 -3.19 -17.71
N LEU A 5 -0.88 -3.43 -17.26
CA LEU A 5 -1.58 -2.53 -16.32
C LEU A 5 -0.87 -2.48 -14.97
N GLY A 6 -0.43 -3.63 -14.43
CA GLY A 6 0.31 -3.69 -13.18
C GLY A 6 1.61 -2.90 -13.23
N LYS A 7 2.38 -3.03 -14.31
CA LYS A 7 3.60 -2.24 -14.54
C LYS A 7 3.31 -0.75 -14.63
N ALA A 8 2.33 -0.36 -15.45
CA ALA A 8 1.98 1.04 -15.64
C ALA A 8 1.51 1.71 -14.34
N LEU A 9 0.64 1.05 -13.56
CA LEU A 9 0.18 1.56 -12.28
C LEU A 9 1.32 1.71 -11.27
N THR A 10 2.21 0.72 -11.19
CA THR A 10 3.35 0.77 -10.27
C THR A 10 4.33 1.88 -10.67
N GLY A 11 4.62 2.04 -11.97
CA GLY A 11 5.46 3.11 -12.47
C GLY A 11 4.87 4.49 -12.15
N ALA A 12 3.63 4.72 -12.53
CA ALA A 12 2.92 5.97 -12.25
C ALA A 12 2.87 6.30 -10.74
N TRP A 13 2.66 5.28 -9.89
CA TRP A 13 2.69 5.47 -8.44
C TRP A 13 4.01 6.05 -7.95
N PHE A 14 5.13 5.44 -8.33
CA PHE A 14 6.44 5.90 -7.86
C PHE A 14 6.86 7.24 -8.48
N GLU A 15 6.49 7.52 -9.74
CA GLU A 15 6.67 8.84 -10.34
C GLU A 15 5.90 9.93 -9.56
N VAL A 16 4.66 9.64 -9.17
CA VAL A 16 3.84 10.57 -8.35
C VAL A 16 4.46 10.76 -6.96
N VAL A 17 4.90 9.68 -6.30
CA VAL A 17 5.53 9.78 -4.97
C VAL A 17 6.85 10.54 -5.04
N GLU A 18 7.66 10.33 -6.06
CA GLU A 18 8.88 11.11 -6.30
C GLU A 18 8.56 12.60 -6.47
N LEU A 19 7.56 12.93 -7.29
CA LEU A 19 7.11 14.31 -7.48
C LEU A 19 6.60 14.94 -6.19
N MET A 20 5.82 14.21 -5.37
CA MET A 20 5.35 14.69 -4.06
C MET A 20 6.50 15.00 -3.10
N ASN A 21 7.60 14.26 -3.17
CA ASN A 21 8.79 14.46 -2.33
C ASN A 21 9.76 15.51 -2.89
N ALA A 22 9.56 15.98 -4.12
CA ALA A 22 10.42 16.96 -4.76
C ALA A 22 10.28 18.34 -4.10
N LYS A 23 11.41 18.84 -3.52
CA LYS A 23 11.46 20.13 -2.84
C LYS A 23 11.70 21.28 -3.83
N ASN A 24 10.85 21.35 -4.87
CA ASN A 24 10.92 22.36 -5.93
C ASN A 24 9.51 22.84 -6.31
N ALA A 25 9.43 23.77 -7.27
CA ALA A 25 8.16 24.36 -7.72
C ALA A 25 7.18 23.30 -8.28
N ALA A 26 7.68 22.28 -8.98
CA ALA A 26 6.85 21.22 -9.54
C ALA A 26 6.22 20.34 -8.44
N GLY A 27 7.00 19.94 -7.42
CA GLY A 27 6.50 19.22 -6.28
C GLY A 27 5.44 19.99 -5.49
N LYS A 28 5.69 21.28 -5.26
CA LYS A 28 4.70 22.15 -4.60
C LYS A 28 3.40 22.25 -5.41
N ALA A 29 3.48 22.46 -6.71
CA ALA A 29 2.30 22.54 -7.59
C ALA A 29 1.52 21.23 -7.62
N ALA A 30 2.21 20.07 -7.61
CA ALA A 30 1.57 18.76 -7.54
C ALA A 30 0.80 18.59 -6.22
N LEU A 31 1.40 18.93 -5.09
CA LEU A 31 0.74 18.86 -3.78
C LEU A 31 -0.46 19.80 -3.68
N GLU A 32 -0.38 21.03 -4.22
CA GLU A 32 -1.50 21.98 -4.29
C GLU A 32 -2.65 21.41 -5.15
N HIS A 33 -2.33 20.78 -6.28
CA HIS A 33 -3.32 20.14 -7.13
C HIS A 33 -4.02 18.97 -6.42
N MET A 34 -3.26 18.11 -5.74
CA MET A 34 -3.79 16.98 -4.98
C MET A 34 -4.66 17.45 -3.81
N ALA A 35 -4.23 18.48 -3.08
CA ALA A 35 -5.00 19.08 -1.99
C ALA A 35 -6.37 19.56 -2.48
N LYS A 36 -6.38 20.32 -3.59
CA LYS A 36 -7.63 20.78 -4.20
C LYS A 36 -8.54 19.61 -4.64
N ALA A 37 -7.96 18.57 -5.26
CA ALA A 37 -8.71 17.38 -5.67
C ALA A 37 -9.29 16.62 -4.48
N SER A 38 -8.63 16.66 -3.32
CA SER A 38 -9.07 16.06 -2.06
C SER A 38 -10.02 16.96 -1.25
N GLY A 39 -10.40 18.13 -1.75
CA GLY A 39 -11.34 19.05 -1.09
C GLY A 39 -10.71 19.80 0.10
N THR A 40 -9.40 19.95 0.15
CA THR A 40 -8.68 20.66 1.22
C THR A 40 -7.67 21.66 0.64
N ASP A 41 -7.01 22.42 1.51
CA ASP A 41 -5.87 23.25 1.14
C ASP A 41 -4.53 22.51 1.31
N LEU A 42 -3.44 23.16 0.89
CA LEU A 42 -2.11 22.56 0.97
C LEU A 42 -1.71 22.20 2.41
N ALA A 43 -2.06 23.05 3.39
CA ALA A 43 -1.71 22.82 4.79
C ALA A 43 -2.47 21.60 5.36
N GLY A 44 -3.77 21.50 5.07
CA GLY A 44 -4.60 20.36 5.48
C GLY A 44 -4.15 19.06 4.81
N PHE A 45 -3.80 19.11 3.52
CA PHE A 45 -3.25 17.95 2.81
C PHE A 45 -1.91 17.51 3.38
N GLN A 46 -1.01 18.44 3.68
CA GLN A 46 0.28 18.14 4.30
C GLN A 46 0.09 17.49 5.67
N ALA A 47 -0.83 17.99 6.50
CA ALA A 47 -1.12 17.38 7.80
C ALA A 47 -1.63 15.92 7.67
N GLN A 48 -2.40 15.61 6.62
CA GLN A 48 -2.80 14.23 6.32
C GLN A 48 -1.61 13.36 5.90
N LEU A 49 -0.72 13.89 5.07
CA LEU A 49 0.50 13.17 4.66
C LEU A 49 1.41 12.87 5.86
N ASP A 50 1.55 13.80 6.80
CA ASP A 50 2.39 13.64 7.99
C ASP A 50 1.92 12.49 8.90
N THR A 51 0.64 12.13 8.84
CA THR A 51 0.07 10.98 9.55
C THR A 51 0.04 9.69 8.72
N THR A 52 0.48 9.75 7.46
CA THR A 52 0.44 8.62 6.53
C THR A 52 1.84 8.08 6.28
N LYS A 53 2.04 6.78 6.49
CA LYS A 53 3.31 6.13 6.12
C LYS A 53 3.32 5.90 4.60
N LEU A 54 4.01 6.76 3.87
CA LEU A 54 4.34 6.54 2.47
C LEU A 54 5.76 5.99 2.35
N PHE A 55 5.94 5.02 1.46
CA PHE A 55 7.27 4.55 1.06
C PHE A 55 7.76 5.43 -0.07
N ALA A 56 8.82 6.18 0.18
CA ALA A 56 9.33 7.18 -0.77
C ALA A 56 9.99 6.55 -2.00
N THR A 57 10.46 5.32 -1.89
CA THR A 57 11.18 4.62 -2.95
C THR A 57 10.66 3.20 -3.16
N PRO A 58 10.81 2.63 -4.39
CA PRO A 58 10.51 1.22 -4.63
C PRO A 58 11.27 0.27 -3.71
N GLN A 59 12.51 0.60 -3.36
CA GLN A 59 13.35 -0.22 -2.47
C GLN A 59 12.77 -0.29 -1.05
N GLU A 60 12.30 0.82 -0.50
CA GLU A 60 11.64 0.84 0.81
C GLU A 60 10.33 0.05 0.80
N ALA A 61 9.51 0.22 -0.24
CA ALA A 61 8.27 -0.51 -0.41
C ALA A 61 8.51 -2.02 -0.56
N LEU A 62 9.54 -2.41 -1.31
CA LEU A 62 9.95 -3.80 -1.48
C LEU A 62 10.43 -4.40 -0.16
N ALA A 63 11.31 -3.70 0.56
CA ALA A 63 11.81 -4.15 1.87
C ALA A 63 10.68 -4.41 2.86
N PHE A 64 9.66 -3.54 2.88
CA PHE A 64 8.47 -3.75 3.72
C PHE A 64 7.62 -4.92 3.25
N SER A 65 7.27 -4.99 1.96
CA SER A 65 6.37 -6.02 1.41
C SER A 65 6.93 -7.44 1.46
N THR A 66 8.27 -7.57 1.50
CA THR A 66 8.96 -8.86 1.66
C THR A 66 9.42 -9.14 3.09
N SER A 67 9.16 -8.23 4.03
CA SER A 67 9.59 -8.36 5.42
C SER A 67 8.87 -9.50 6.15
N LYS A 68 9.56 -10.13 7.09
CA LYS A 68 8.95 -11.09 8.03
C LYS A 68 7.96 -10.42 9.00
N GLN A 69 8.01 -9.11 9.13
CA GLN A 69 7.15 -8.33 10.02
C GLN A 69 5.75 -8.11 9.42
N LEU A 70 5.63 -8.08 8.08
CA LEU A 70 4.35 -7.80 7.42
C LEU A 70 3.24 -8.79 7.81
N PRO A 71 3.43 -10.13 7.79
CA PRO A 71 2.42 -11.07 8.26
C PRO A 71 1.99 -10.84 9.71
N GLU A 72 2.93 -10.52 10.59
CA GLU A 72 2.65 -10.19 12.00
C GLU A 72 1.83 -8.90 12.14
N THR A 73 2.16 -7.87 11.38
CA THR A 73 1.40 -6.62 11.33
C THR A 73 -0.02 -6.87 10.84
N MET A 74 -0.18 -7.65 9.77
CA MET A 74 -1.50 -7.97 9.22
C MET A 74 -2.34 -8.84 10.16
N ARG A 75 -1.73 -9.68 10.98
CA ARG A 75 -2.43 -10.39 12.05
C ARG A 75 -3.06 -9.42 13.07
N LYS A 76 -2.30 -8.41 13.50
CA LYS A 76 -2.81 -7.36 14.41
C LYS A 76 -3.93 -6.54 13.77
N VAL A 77 -3.81 -6.23 12.48
CA VAL A 77 -4.88 -5.55 11.72
C VAL A 77 -6.13 -6.41 11.65
N ALA A 78 -6.01 -7.72 11.40
CA ALA A 78 -7.14 -8.63 11.38
C ALA A 78 -7.83 -8.74 12.76
N GLU A 79 -7.05 -8.81 13.83
CA GLU A 79 -7.56 -8.83 15.22
C GLU A 79 -8.34 -7.53 15.54
N PHE A 80 -7.76 -6.38 15.24
CA PHE A 80 -8.44 -5.09 15.42
C PHE A 80 -9.73 -5.03 14.59
N SER A 81 -9.65 -5.42 13.32
CA SER A 81 -10.81 -5.39 12.42
C SER A 81 -11.94 -6.28 12.91
N PHE A 82 -11.62 -7.48 13.41
CA PHE A 82 -12.62 -8.39 13.96
C PHE A 82 -13.25 -7.81 15.24
N GLN A 83 -12.44 -7.32 16.19
CA GLN A 83 -12.92 -6.75 17.45
C GLN A 83 -13.84 -5.54 17.23
N HIS A 84 -13.68 -4.80 16.12
CA HIS A 84 -14.49 -3.62 15.79
C HIS A 84 -15.58 -3.90 14.74
N GLY A 85 -15.86 -5.18 14.43
CA GLY A 85 -16.92 -5.57 13.50
C GLY A 85 -16.65 -5.21 12.02
N LEU A 86 -15.41 -4.87 11.66
CA LEU A 86 -15.06 -4.42 10.30
C LEU A 86 -14.95 -5.58 9.29
N LEU A 87 -14.95 -6.83 9.74
CA LEU A 87 -14.94 -8.01 8.88
C LEU A 87 -16.33 -8.46 8.43
N GLY A 88 -17.39 -7.75 8.86
CA GLY A 88 -18.78 -8.05 8.56
C GLY A 88 -19.43 -9.05 9.53
N GLU A 89 -20.75 -9.07 9.55
CA GLU A 89 -21.56 -9.87 10.50
C GLU A 89 -21.37 -11.38 10.35
N GLY A 90 -20.91 -11.86 9.20
CA GLY A 90 -20.64 -13.28 8.94
C GLY A 90 -19.28 -13.77 9.44
N ALA A 91 -18.38 -12.90 9.87
CA ALA A 91 -17.06 -13.28 10.35
C ALA A 91 -17.15 -13.89 11.75
N LYS A 92 -16.71 -15.14 11.88
CA LYS A 92 -16.70 -15.86 13.17
C LYS A 92 -15.43 -15.60 13.97
N ASP A 93 -14.35 -15.26 13.29
CA ASP A 93 -13.04 -14.97 13.87
C ASP A 93 -12.16 -14.19 12.89
N THR A 94 -10.91 -13.98 13.24
CA THR A 94 -9.92 -13.22 12.45
C THR A 94 -9.50 -13.92 11.17
N SER A 95 -9.82 -15.20 10.99
CA SER A 95 -9.43 -15.98 9.82
C SER A 95 -10.35 -15.83 8.61
N ALA A 96 -11.47 -15.09 8.75
CA ALA A 96 -12.48 -14.91 7.71
C ALA A 96 -11.91 -14.42 6.36
N VAL A 97 -10.81 -13.67 6.38
CA VAL A 97 -10.09 -13.24 5.17
C VAL A 97 -8.74 -13.92 5.10
N GLY A 98 -8.54 -14.72 4.04
CA GLY A 98 -7.24 -15.31 3.73
C GLY A 98 -6.30 -14.28 3.12
N MET A 99 -5.05 -14.30 3.57
CA MET A 99 -3.97 -13.42 3.10
C MET A 99 -2.81 -14.26 2.58
N ALA A 100 -2.25 -13.85 1.44
CA ALA A 100 -1.02 -14.42 0.88
C ALA A 100 0.08 -13.36 0.86
N PHE A 101 1.26 -13.75 1.29
CA PHE A 101 2.46 -12.91 1.39
C PHE A 101 3.58 -13.43 0.50
N ALA A 102 4.64 -12.66 0.37
CA ALA A 102 5.86 -13.09 -0.29
C ALA A 102 6.36 -14.43 0.28
N ASN A 103 7.07 -15.19 -0.54
CA ASN A 103 7.66 -16.49 -0.16
C ASN A 103 6.66 -17.59 0.22
N GLY A 104 5.41 -17.48 -0.25
CA GLY A 104 4.39 -18.52 -0.03
C GLY A 104 3.78 -18.54 1.37
N VAL A 105 4.10 -17.57 2.21
CA VAL A 105 3.48 -17.45 3.54
C VAL A 105 2.00 -17.08 3.38
N THR A 106 1.14 -17.73 4.13
CA THR A 106 -0.31 -17.49 4.15
C THR A 106 -0.82 -17.33 5.58
N SER A 107 -1.90 -16.58 5.76
CA SER A 107 -2.62 -16.39 7.02
C SER A 107 -4.12 -16.37 6.76
N GLY A 108 -4.93 -16.77 7.74
CA GLY A 108 -6.38 -16.83 7.62
C GLY A 108 -6.85 -18.02 6.75
N ASP A 109 -8.06 -17.89 6.18
CA ASP A 109 -8.67 -18.94 5.36
C ASP A 109 -7.96 -19.08 4.00
N LYS A 110 -7.25 -20.19 3.83
CA LYS A 110 -6.56 -20.52 2.58
C LYS A 110 -7.51 -20.77 1.40
N GLY A 111 -8.75 -21.13 1.67
CA GLY A 111 -9.80 -21.26 0.65
C GLY A 111 -10.33 -19.91 0.16
N ASN A 112 -10.08 -18.83 0.91
CA ASN A 112 -10.55 -17.48 0.62
C ASN A 112 -9.41 -16.46 0.60
N LEU A 113 -8.36 -16.70 -0.19
CA LEU A 113 -7.23 -15.79 -0.35
C LEU A 113 -7.63 -14.55 -1.15
N LYS A 114 -8.19 -13.54 -0.49
CA LYS A 114 -8.65 -12.29 -1.11
C LYS A 114 -7.62 -11.17 -1.08
N LEU A 115 -6.75 -11.16 -0.09
CA LEU A 115 -5.69 -10.16 0.03
C LEU A 115 -4.33 -10.78 -0.30
N ARG A 116 -3.65 -10.21 -1.28
CA ARG A 116 -2.35 -10.71 -1.76
C ARG A 116 -1.32 -9.59 -1.73
N PHE A 117 -0.23 -9.82 -1.03
CA PHE A 117 0.95 -8.95 -1.01
C PHE A 117 1.96 -9.48 -2.01
N ASP A 118 1.75 -9.16 -3.29
CA ASP A 118 2.62 -9.58 -4.38
C ASP A 118 3.69 -8.49 -4.64
N PRO A 119 4.98 -8.78 -4.36
CA PRO A 119 6.05 -7.81 -4.55
C PRO A 119 6.57 -7.71 -5.99
N SER A 120 6.03 -8.47 -6.95
CA SER A 120 6.61 -8.63 -8.29
C SER A 120 6.80 -7.29 -9.01
N TYR A 121 5.78 -6.44 -9.04
CA TYR A 121 5.87 -5.15 -9.73
C TYR A 121 6.73 -4.14 -8.98
N VAL A 122 6.69 -4.16 -7.66
CA VAL A 122 7.58 -3.32 -6.83
C VAL A 122 9.03 -3.75 -6.98
N GLN A 123 9.30 -5.05 -7.11
CA GLN A 123 10.64 -5.56 -7.44
C GLN A 123 11.10 -5.06 -8.81
N MET A 124 10.22 -5.07 -9.82
CA MET A 124 10.56 -4.50 -11.14
C MET A 124 10.87 -3.01 -11.06
N ALA A 125 10.11 -2.25 -10.26
CA ALA A 125 10.40 -0.84 -10.02
C ALA A 125 11.75 -0.64 -9.33
N ALA A 126 12.05 -1.43 -8.30
CA ALA A 126 13.31 -1.37 -7.57
C ALA A 126 14.53 -1.71 -8.45
N ASP A 127 14.33 -2.59 -9.45
CA ASP A 127 15.34 -3.02 -10.42
C ASP A 127 15.40 -2.12 -11.69
N ALA A 128 14.60 -1.04 -11.76
CA ALA A 128 14.41 -0.19 -12.94
C ALA A 128 14.02 -0.97 -14.21
N LYS A 129 13.05 -1.90 -14.08
CA LYS A 129 12.58 -2.81 -15.15
C LYS A 129 11.07 -2.66 -15.46
N LEU A 130 10.46 -1.55 -15.06
CA LEU A 130 9.07 -1.24 -15.42
C LEU A 130 8.92 -0.81 -16.86
#